data_14139abeb5a954fc124658cc78162df4
#
_entry.id   14139abeb5a954fc124658cc78162df4
#
_cell.length_a   1.000
_cell.length_b   1.000
_cell.length_c   1.000
_cell.angle_alpha   90.00
_cell.angle_beta   90.00
_cell.angle_gamma   90.00
#
_symmetry.space_group_name_H-M   'P 1'
#
loop_
_entity.id
_entity.type
_entity.pdbx_description
1 polymer ?
#
loop_
_entity_poly.entity_id
_entity_poly.type
_entity_poly.pdbx_seq_one_letter_code
_entity_poly.pdbx_strand_id
1 'polypeptide(L)'
;QGIQKIYPQLDAKDKKIAKSVKNKPEDPLAKGGNVKPAIVKLSQAEEEQILKDASVPDGFDMTLFASSATANYPVYVAASPGGDLYVSSDGNGSLGRNPRRGRVLRLRDSDHDGRADEVKEFIPEIDSPRGLVWDHDCLYLLHPPHISVYFDRDKDGVADASKRLISGIAFD
;
A
#
# COMPACT_ATOMS: atom_id res chain seq x y z
N GLN A 1 27.42 -21.67 13.04
CA GLN A 1 28.71 -22.10 12.42
C GLN A 1 28.53 -22.96 11.16
N GLY A 2 27.30 -23.37 10.75
CA GLY A 2 27.06 -24.28 9.64
C GLY A 2 26.85 -23.60 8.28
N ILE A 3 26.21 -22.45 8.23
CA ILE A 3 25.79 -21.81 6.96
C ILE A 3 26.97 -21.19 6.19
N GLN A 4 27.94 -20.61 6.87
CA GLN A 4 29.13 -20.01 6.21
C GLN A 4 30.06 -21.06 5.55
N LYS A 5 30.00 -22.33 5.96
CA LYS A 5 30.78 -23.40 5.31
C LYS A 5 30.16 -23.95 4.02
N ILE A 6 28.87 -23.74 3.80
CA ILE A 6 28.14 -24.35 2.68
C ILE A 6 28.15 -23.45 1.42
N TYR A 7 28.31 -22.12 1.57
CA TYR A 7 28.25 -21.21 0.43
C TYR A 7 29.36 -20.13 0.42
N PRO A 8 30.65 -20.52 0.38
CA PRO A 8 31.74 -19.52 0.33
C PRO A 8 31.73 -18.66 -0.94
N GLN A 9 31.02 -19.10 -1.99
CA GLN A 9 30.89 -18.35 -3.24
C GLN A 9 29.84 -17.22 -3.16
N LEU A 10 28.85 -17.32 -2.27
CA LEU A 10 27.89 -16.26 -2.02
C LEU A 10 28.55 -15.06 -1.34
N ASP A 11 29.41 -15.28 -0.36
CA ASP A 11 30.16 -14.20 0.31
C ASP A 11 31.02 -13.37 -0.64
N ALA A 12 31.61 -14.02 -1.66
CA ALA A 12 32.40 -13.31 -2.67
C ALA A 12 31.53 -12.49 -3.64
N LYS A 13 30.30 -12.98 -3.94
CA LYS A 13 29.32 -12.30 -4.76
C LYS A 13 28.71 -11.12 -4.03
N ASP A 14 28.37 -11.31 -2.76
CA ASP A 14 27.81 -10.28 -1.89
C ASP A 14 28.79 -9.14 -1.64
N LYS A 15 30.08 -9.45 -1.46
CA LYS A 15 31.16 -8.45 -1.38
C LYS A 15 31.35 -7.67 -2.68
N LYS A 16 31.16 -8.32 -3.84
CA LYS A 16 31.19 -7.64 -5.15
C LYS A 16 29.97 -6.72 -5.33
N ILE A 17 28.79 -7.19 -4.94
CA ILE A 17 27.54 -6.41 -4.99
C ILE A 17 27.67 -5.22 -4.04
N ALA A 18 28.12 -5.43 -2.80
CA ALA A 18 28.34 -4.35 -1.83
C ALA A 18 29.34 -3.31 -2.29
N LYS A 19 30.43 -3.72 -2.99
CA LYS A 19 31.37 -2.79 -3.59
C LYS A 19 30.78 -2.03 -4.79
N SER A 20 29.96 -2.66 -5.61
CA SER A 20 29.29 -2.00 -6.73
C SER A 20 28.24 -0.99 -6.28
N VAL A 21 27.56 -1.26 -5.17
CA VAL A 21 26.59 -0.34 -4.55
C VAL A 21 27.29 0.89 -3.95
N LYS A 22 28.47 0.72 -3.33
CA LYS A 22 29.24 1.84 -2.77
C LYS A 22 29.80 2.81 -3.81
N ASN A 23 29.94 2.39 -5.06
CA ASN A 23 30.47 3.20 -6.16
C ASN A 23 29.39 3.72 -7.12
N LYS A 24 28.09 3.50 -6.84
CA LYS A 24 27.05 4.19 -7.58
C LYS A 24 27.05 5.67 -7.18
N PRO A 25 26.94 6.60 -8.14
CA PRO A 25 26.66 7.99 -7.81
C PRO A 25 25.45 8.00 -6.89
N GLU A 26 25.54 8.73 -5.78
CA GLU A 26 24.42 8.87 -4.86
C GLU A 26 23.20 9.33 -5.64
N ASP A 27 22.16 8.50 -5.64
CA ASP A 27 20.88 8.86 -6.23
C ASP A 27 20.38 10.12 -5.48
N PRO A 28 20.19 11.24 -6.19
CA PRO A 28 19.66 12.45 -5.55
C PRO A 28 18.35 12.22 -4.83
N LEU A 29 17.57 11.20 -5.24
CA LEU A 29 16.32 10.77 -4.61
C LEU A 29 16.55 10.00 -3.30
N ALA A 30 17.71 9.33 -3.15
CA ALA A 30 18.06 8.62 -1.92
C ALA A 30 18.36 9.55 -0.75
N LYS A 31 18.74 10.79 -1.00
CA LYS A 31 18.99 11.80 0.04
C LYS A 31 17.73 12.50 0.54
N GLY A 32 16.64 12.41 -0.20
CA GLY A 32 15.46 13.22 0.06
C GLY A 32 14.45 12.64 1.05
N GLY A 33 14.41 11.36 1.27
CA GLY A 33 13.51 10.69 2.24
C GLY A 33 12.01 10.99 2.13
N ASN A 34 11.60 11.98 1.33
CA ASN A 34 10.24 12.48 1.22
C ASN A 34 9.90 12.85 -0.22
N VAL A 35 9.98 11.89 -1.11
CA VAL A 35 9.33 12.06 -2.42
C VAL A 35 7.83 12.03 -2.17
N LYS A 36 7.19 13.20 -2.18
CA LYS A 36 5.73 13.24 -2.18
C LYS A 36 5.26 12.48 -3.42
N PRO A 37 4.45 11.44 -3.27
CA PRO A 37 3.89 10.75 -4.41
C PRO A 37 3.17 11.76 -5.32
N ALA A 38 3.47 11.74 -6.60
CA ALA A 38 2.78 12.62 -7.55
C ALA A 38 1.31 12.20 -7.66
N ILE A 39 0.40 13.14 -7.48
CA ILE A 39 -1.01 12.93 -7.77
C ILE A 39 -1.19 13.21 -9.25
N VAL A 40 -1.36 12.14 -10.03
CA VAL A 40 -1.64 12.24 -11.46
C VAL A 40 -3.14 12.05 -11.68
N LYS A 41 -3.79 13.08 -12.20
CA LYS A 41 -5.17 12.97 -12.66
C LYS A 41 -5.15 12.54 -14.11
N LEU A 42 -5.62 11.34 -14.38
CA LEU A 42 -5.71 10.80 -15.72
C LEU A 42 -6.84 11.48 -16.49
N SER A 43 -6.63 11.72 -17.78
CA SER A 43 -7.70 12.03 -18.73
C SER A 43 -8.41 10.74 -19.15
N GLN A 44 -9.63 10.86 -19.68
CA GLN A 44 -10.38 9.71 -20.17
C GLN A 44 -9.58 8.90 -21.22
N ALA A 45 -8.88 9.59 -22.13
CA ALA A 45 -8.07 8.94 -23.17
C ALA A 45 -6.89 8.12 -22.57
N GLU A 46 -6.28 8.62 -21.48
CA GLU A 46 -5.22 7.89 -20.78
C GLU A 46 -5.77 6.66 -20.04
N GLU A 47 -6.94 6.77 -19.42
CA GLU A 47 -7.63 5.64 -18.79
C GLU A 47 -7.97 4.56 -19.82
N GLU A 48 -8.57 4.95 -20.95
CA GLU A 48 -8.87 4.03 -22.04
C GLU A 48 -7.63 3.35 -22.61
N GLN A 49 -6.51 4.06 -22.68
CA GLN A 49 -5.25 3.48 -23.13
C GLN A 49 -4.71 2.45 -22.15
N ILE A 50 -4.78 2.73 -20.84
CA ILE A 50 -4.37 1.78 -19.77
C ILE A 50 -5.19 0.49 -19.89
N LEU A 51 -6.51 0.59 -20.08
CA LEU A 51 -7.40 -0.55 -20.23
C LEU A 51 -7.09 -1.36 -21.49
N LYS A 52 -6.77 -0.69 -22.62
CA LYS A 52 -6.38 -1.37 -23.86
C LYS A 52 -5.06 -2.11 -23.79
N ASP A 53 -4.11 -1.60 -22.99
CA ASP A 53 -2.78 -2.20 -22.84
C ASP A 53 -2.79 -3.42 -21.89
N ALA A 54 -3.90 -3.65 -21.17
CA ALA A 54 -4.05 -4.77 -20.28
C ALA A 54 -4.66 -5.98 -21.00
N SER A 55 -4.15 -7.17 -20.66
CA SER A 55 -4.68 -8.44 -21.17
C SER A 55 -5.61 -9.06 -20.12
N VAL A 56 -6.84 -9.32 -20.51
CA VAL A 56 -7.88 -9.90 -19.66
C VAL A 56 -8.28 -11.27 -20.25
N PRO A 57 -8.44 -12.33 -19.44
CA PRO A 57 -8.95 -13.62 -19.91
C PRO A 57 -10.36 -13.50 -20.49
N ASP A 58 -10.70 -14.41 -21.40
CA ASP A 58 -12.04 -14.47 -21.98
C ASP A 58 -13.13 -14.60 -20.90
N GLY A 59 -14.18 -13.81 -21.02
CA GLY A 59 -15.30 -13.80 -20.09
C GLY A 59 -15.13 -12.89 -18.88
N PHE A 60 -14.03 -12.11 -18.82
CA PHE A 60 -13.82 -11.08 -17.82
C PHE A 60 -13.76 -9.70 -18.47
N ASP A 61 -14.36 -8.72 -17.79
CA ASP A 61 -14.22 -7.31 -18.11
C ASP A 61 -13.30 -6.65 -17.09
N MET A 62 -12.58 -5.60 -17.51
CA MET A 62 -11.69 -4.84 -16.65
C MET A 62 -12.10 -3.38 -16.61
N THR A 63 -12.13 -2.84 -15.41
CA THR A 63 -12.39 -1.42 -15.16
C THR A 63 -11.21 -0.79 -14.41
N LEU A 64 -11.05 0.51 -14.51
CA LEU A 64 -10.15 1.28 -13.67
C LEU A 64 -10.92 1.73 -12.42
N PHE A 65 -10.86 0.93 -11.36
CA PHE A 65 -11.61 1.18 -10.13
C PHE A 65 -11.18 2.46 -9.41
N ALA A 66 -9.89 2.72 -9.32
CA ALA A 66 -9.32 3.92 -8.74
C ALA A 66 -7.96 4.26 -9.36
N SER A 67 -7.60 5.54 -9.34
CA SER A 67 -6.32 6.04 -9.83
C SER A 67 -5.51 6.69 -8.69
N SER A 68 -4.30 7.19 -9.00
CA SER A 68 -3.47 7.91 -8.02
C SER A 68 -4.12 9.20 -7.51
N ALA A 69 -5.12 9.73 -8.20
CA ALA A 69 -5.91 10.88 -7.74
C ALA A 69 -6.81 10.50 -6.56
N THR A 70 -7.25 9.25 -6.49
CA THR A 70 -8.12 8.72 -5.44
C THR A 70 -7.30 8.04 -4.34
N ALA A 71 -6.43 7.09 -4.72
CA ALA A 71 -5.61 6.30 -3.81
C ALA A 71 -4.12 6.49 -4.13
N ASN A 72 -3.55 7.58 -3.64
CA ASN A 72 -2.17 7.94 -3.90
C ASN A 72 -1.21 7.00 -3.16
N TYR A 73 -0.20 6.50 -3.87
CA TYR A 73 0.81 5.57 -3.36
C TYR A 73 0.20 4.38 -2.61
N PRO A 74 -0.62 3.55 -3.27
CA PRO A 74 -1.23 2.39 -2.65
C PRO A 74 -0.14 1.35 -2.31
N VAL A 75 -0.23 0.77 -1.11
CA VAL A 75 0.71 -0.25 -0.62
C VAL A 75 0.05 -1.61 -0.56
N TYR A 76 -1.20 -1.66 -0.13
CA TYR A 76 -1.95 -2.90 0.01
C TYR A 76 -3.44 -2.67 -0.21
N VAL A 77 -4.15 -3.73 -0.60
CA VAL A 77 -5.60 -3.70 -0.78
C VAL A 77 -6.24 -4.92 -0.12
N ALA A 78 -7.38 -4.71 0.51
CA ALA A 78 -8.26 -5.78 1.01
C ALA A 78 -9.70 -5.47 0.61
N ALA A 79 -10.49 -6.50 0.35
CA ALA A 79 -11.91 -6.37 0.02
C ALA A 79 -12.79 -6.88 1.15
N SER A 80 -13.92 -6.22 1.38
CA SER A 80 -15.00 -6.74 2.21
C SER A 80 -15.98 -7.57 1.39
N PRO A 81 -16.74 -8.48 2.01
CA PRO A 81 -17.83 -9.19 1.32
C PRO A 81 -18.91 -8.27 0.74
N GLY A 82 -19.02 -7.04 1.26
CA GLY A 82 -19.97 -6.03 0.79
C GLY A 82 -19.50 -5.24 -0.44
N GLY A 83 -18.31 -5.56 -0.99
CA GLY A 83 -17.76 -4.92 -2.18
C GLY A 83 -16.90 -3.68 -1.91
N ASP A 84 -16.73 -3.27 -0.65
CA ASP A 84 -15.82 -2.18 -0.32
C ASP A 84 -14.36 -2.63 -0.51
N LEU A 85 -13.52 -1.78 -1.07
CA LEU A 85 -12.08 -1.95 -1.09
C LEU A 85 -11.41 -1.03 -0.06
N TYR A 86 -10.57 -1.64 0.77
CA TYR A 86 -9.72 -0.92 1.72
C TYR A 86 -8.32 -0.84 1.14
N VAL A 87 -7.81 0.38 0.98
CA VAL A 87 -6.50 0.64 0.37
C VAL A 87 -5.62 1.35 1.37
N SER A 88 -4.51 0.73 1.76
CA SER A 88 -3.49 1.43 2.52
C SER A 88 -2.65 2.31 1.60
N SER A 89 -2.43 3.54 2.02
CA SER A 89 -1.66 4.55 1.31
C SER A 89 -0.55 5.08 2.21
N ASP A 90 0.69 4.98 1.76
CA ASP A 90 1.82 5.56 2.48
C ASP A 90 2.09 6.97 1.92
N GLY A 91 1.67 8.00 2.64
CA GLY A 91 1.82 9.39 2.22
C GLY A 91 3.27 9.90 2.18
N ASN A 92 4.22 9.08 2.57
CA ASN A 92 5.65 9.37 2.49
C ASN A 92 6.33 8.78 1.26
N GLY A 93 5.66 7.86 0.56
CA GLY A 93 6.32 6.98 -0.40
C GLY A 93 7.26 5.99 0.30
N SER A 94 8.07 5.25 -0.47
CA SER A 94 8.89 4.15 0.06
C SER A 94 9.96 4.57 1.06
N LEU A 95 10.42 5.81 1.04
CA LEU A 95 11.58 6.30 1.78
C LEU A 95 11.24 7.39 2.80
N GLY A 96 10.00 7.82 2.85
CA GLY A 96 9.58 8.90 3.75
C GLY A 96 9.48 8.45 5.20
N ARG A 97 9.77 9.37 6.11
CA ARG A 97 9.80 9.13 7.57
C ARG A 97 8.98 10.15 8.37
N ASN A 98 8.20 10.97 7.70
CA ASN A 98 7.32 11.91 8.41
C ASN A 98 6.19 11.13 9.09
N PRO A 99 5.96 11.35 10.40
CA PRO A 99 4.93 10.63 11.12
C PRO A 99 3.53 11.03 10.63
N ARG A 100 2.58 10.12 10.78
CA ARG A 100 1.14 10.29 10.51
C ARG A 100 0.82 10.74 9.09
N ARG A 101 1.57 10.26 8.09
CA ARG A 101 1.33 10.59 6.67
C ARG A 101 0.57 9.51 5.92
N GLY A 102 0.60 8.29 6.44
CA GLY A 102 -0.16 7.18 5.89
C GLY A 102 -1.63 7.22 6.32
N ARG A 103 -2.43 6.48 5.60
CA ARG A 103 -3.87 6.32 5.82
C ARG A 103 -4.38 5.03 5.24
N VAL A 104 -5.56 4.61 5.66
CA VAL A 104 -6.32 3.58 4.97
C VAL A 104 -7.59 4.22 4.43
N LEU A 105 -7.79 4.09 3.13
CA LEU A 105 -8.99 4.54 2.44
C LEU A 105 -9.99 3.40 2.32
N ARG A 106 -11.27 3.70 2.46
CA ARG A 106 -12.38 2.86 2.03
C ARG A 106 -12.92 3.42 0.73
N LEU A 107 -12.94 2.59 -0.29
CA LEU A 107 -13.44 2.89 -1.62
C LEU A 107 -14.68 2.04 -1.87
N ARG A 108 -15.75 2.65 -2.35
CA ARG A 108 -16.99 1.96 -2.71
C ARG A 108 -17.41 2.37 -4.11
N ASP A 109 -17.90 1.39 -4.84
CA ASP A 109 -18.64 1.54 -6.08
C ASP A 109 -20.12 1.36 -5.73
N SER A 110 -20.88 2.46 -5.65
CA SER A 110 -22.26 2.43 -5.18
C SER A 110 -23.28 2.23 -6.31
N ASP A 111 -22.87 2.51 -7.54
CA ASP A 111 -23.73 2.35 -8.73
C ASP A 111 -23.35 1.14 -9.60
N HIS A 112 -22.31 0.40 -9.20
CA HIS A 112 -21.84 -0.83 -9.83
C HIS A 112 -21.34 -0.65 -11.29
N ASP A 113 -20.73 0.50 -11.58
CA ASP A 113 -20.12 0.77 -12.87
C ASP A 113 -18.66 0.31 -12.98
N GLY A 114 -18.10 -0.24 -11.89
CA GLY A 114 -16.73 -0.71 -11.78
C GLY A 114 -15.73 0.39 -11.41
N ARG A 115 -16.19 1.54 -10.94
CA ARG A 115 -15.41 2.67 -10.46
C ARG A 115 -15.79 3.05 -9.04
N ALA A 116 -14.83 3.50 -8.27
CA ALA A 116 -15.11 4.02 -6.93
C ALA A 116 -15.70 5.43 -7.02
N ASP A 117 -16.91 5.60 -6.56
CA ASP A 117 -17.61 6.88 -6.46
C ASP A 117 -17.67 7.42 -5.02
N GLU A 118 -17.55 6.57 -4.01
CA GLU A 118 -17.39 6.96 -2.62
C GLU A 118 -15.97 6.69 -2.12
N VAL A 119 -15.35 7.71 -1.51
CA VAL A 119 -14.01 7.61 -0.90
C VAL A 119 -14.06 8.18 0.51
N LYS A 120 -13.68 7.38 1.50
CA LYS A 120 -13.55 7.82 2.89
C LYS A 120 -12.18 7.46 3.45
N GLU A 121 -11.64 8.31 4.32
CA GLU A 121 -10.47 7.95 5.13
C GLU A 121 -10.94 7.08 6.29
N PHE A 122 -10.84 5.76 6.11
CA PHE A 122 -11.22 4.78 7.12
C PHE A 122 -10.32 4.82 8.35
N ILE A 123 -9.01 4.95 8.15
CA ILE A 123 -8.03 5.18 9.21
C ILE A 123 -7.15 6.33 8.77
N PRO A 124 -7.31 7.52 9.36
CA PRO A 124 -6.43 8.65 9.11
C PRO A 124 -5.10 8.52 9.88
N GLU A 125 -4.11 9.28 9.46
CA GLU A 125 -2.89 9.57 10.22
C GLU A 125 -2.17 8.35 10.83
N ILE A 126 -2.02 7.27 10.07
CA ILE A 126 -1.32 6.06 10.49
C ILE A 126 0.10 6.01 9.91
N ASP A 127 1.04 5.47 10.66
CA ASP A 127 2.41 5.29 10.19
C ASP A 127 2.56 3.93 9.50
N SER A 128 3.26 3.95 8.36
CA SER A 128 3.68 2.74 7.62
C SER A 128 2.60 1.66 7.48
N PRO A 129 1.41 1.96 6.92
CA PRO A 129 0.37 0.95 6.71
C PRO A 129 0.83 -0.02 5.61
N ARG A 130 1.07 -1.29 5.96
CA ARG A 130 1.73 -2.26 5.06
C ARG A 130 0.85 -3.42 4.63
N GLY A 131 0.02 -3.95 5.49
CA GLY A 131 -0.81 -5.10 5.19
C GLY A 131 -2.23 -4.94 5.73
N LEU A 132 -3.22 -5.34 4.95
CA LEU A 132 -4.62 -5.28 5.31
C LEU A 132 -5.26 -6.66 5.21
N VAL A 133 -6.15 -6.99 6.14
CA VAL A 133 -7.05 -8.13 6.03
C VAL A 133 -8.40 -7.71 6.57
N TRP A 134 -9.45 -7.89 5.77
CA TRP A 134 -10.83 -7.74 6.24
C TRP A 134 -11.33 -9.10 6.70
N ASP A 135 -11.82 -9.17 7.93
CA ASP A 135 -12.41 -10.39 8.49
C ASP A 135 -13.38 -10.04 9.63
N HIS A 136 -14.53 -10.75 9.70
CA HIS A 136 -15.55 -10.58 10.75
C HIS A 136 -15.95 -9.12 11.02
N ASP A 137 -16.26 -8.37 9.97
CA ASP A 137 -16.67 -6.96 10.01
C ASP A 137 -15.64 -6.02 10.66
N CYS A 138 -14.36 -6.36 10.60
CA CYS A 138 -13.29 -5.51 11.06
C CYS A 138 -12.07 -5.57 10.13
N LEU A 139 -11.24 -4.54 10.20
CA LEU A 139 -10.02 -4.43 9.41
C LEU A 139 -8.79 -4.64 10.29
N TYR A 140 -8.00 -5.67 9.96
CA TYR A 140 -6.69 -5.90 10.54
C TYR A 140 -5.65 -5.14 9.73
N LEU A 141 -4.80 -4.40 10.40
CA LEU A 141 -3.75 -3.58 9.79
C LEU A 141 -2.39 -3.93 10.38
N LEU A 142 -1.46 -4.32 9.52
CA LEU A 142 -0.04 -4.33 9.83
C LEU A 142 0.53 -2.92 9.62
N HIS A 143 0.94 -2.29 10.69
CA HIS A 143 1.61 -0.99 10.71
C HIS A 143 2.78 -1.03 11.71
N PRO A 144 3.94 -1.49 11.26
CA PRO A 144 5.06 -1.74 12.18
C PRO A 144 5.32 -0.58 13.15
N PRO A 145 5.62 -0.88 14.41
CA PRO A 145 5.90 -2.21 14.98
C PRO A 145 4.66 -2.96 15.48
N HIS A 146 3.47 -2.70 14.94
CA HIS A 146 2.20 -3.23 15.46
C HIS A 146 1.36 -3.95 14.41
N ILE A 147 0.50 -4.86 14.90
CA ILE A 147 -0.73 -5.25 14.23
C ILE A 147 -1.89 -4.81 15.12
N SER A 148 -2.84 -4.11 14.52
CA SER A 148 -4.05 -3.63 15.17
C SER A 148 -5.29 -4.04 14.40
N VAL A 149 -6.42 -4.17 15.09
CA VAL A 149 -7.73 -4.35 14.48
C VAL A 149 -8.53 -3.07 14.67
N TYR A 150 -9.26 -2.68 13.63
CA TYR A 150 -10.08 -1.47 13.57
C TYR A 150 -11.54 -1.84 13.30
N PHE A 151 -12.44 -1.12 13.92
CA PHE A 151 -13.88 -1.33 13.87
C PHE A 151 -14.58 -0.06 13.43
N ASP A 152 -15.57 -0.21 12.58
CA ASP A 152 -16.54 0.81 12.20
C ASP A 152 -17.90 0.34 12.74
N ARG A 153 -18.24 0.78 13.96
CA ARG A 153 -19.40 0.26 14.71
C ARG A 153 -20.70 0.93 14.29
N ASP A 154 -20.64 2.19 13.93
CA ASP A 154 -21.77 2.99 13.48
C ASP A 154 -21.98 2.91 11.96
N LYS A 155 -21.05 2.21 11.25
CA LYS A 155 -21.08 1.95 9.81
C LYS A 155 -21.10 3.21 8.95
N ASP A 156 -20.46 4.26 9.44
CA ASP A 156 -20.32 5.50 8.69
C ASP A 156 -19.16 5.46 7.68
N GLY A 157 -18.32 4.43 7.72
CA GLY A 157 -17.17 4.22 6.82
C GLY A 157 -15.87 4.81 7.36
N VAL A 158 -15.83 5.15 8.65
CA VAL A 158 -14.64 5.59 9.38
C VAL A 158 -14.47 4.72 10.61
N ALA A 159 -13.25 4.30 10.92
CA ALA A 159 -13.00 3.49 12.11
C ALA A 159 -13.17 4.33 13.38
N ASP A 160 -14.11 3.94 14.23
CA ASP A 160 -14.41 4.60 15.51
C ASP A 160 -13.75 3.92 16.72
N ALA A 161 -13.21 2.72 16.54
CA ALA A 161 -12.53 1.97 17.58
C ALA A 161 -11.38 1.15 17.03
N SER A 162 -10.38 0.92 17.86
CA SER A 162 -9.26 0.04 17.53
C SER A 162 -8.72 -0.71 18.74
N LYS A 163 -8.07 -1.83 18.48
CA LYS A 163 -7.35 -2.60 19.48
C LYS A 163 -6.02 -3.09 18.92
N ARG A 164 -4.93 -2.82 19.64
CA ARG A 164 -3.62 -3.38 19.32
C ARG A 164 -3.60 -4.86 19.71
N LEU A 165 -3.21 -5.71 18.78
CA LEU A 165 -3.13 -7.17 18.96
C LEU A 165 -1.70 -7.62 19.21
N ILE A 166 -0.75 -7.12 18.41
CA ILE A 166 0.66 -7.49 18.45
C ILE A 166 1.51 -6.23 18.46
N SER A 167 2.64 -6.29 19.16
CA SER A 167 3.66 -5.24 19.21
C SER A 167 5.06 -5.84 19.08
N GLY A 168 6.03 -5.00 18.68
CA GLY A 168 7.42 -5.41 18.58
C GLY A 168 7.77 -6.12 17.27
N ILE A 169 6.97 -5.93 16.22
CA ILE A 169 7.31 -6.42 14.88
C ILE A 169 8.48 -5.58 14.36
N ALA A 170 9.60 -6.22 14.06
CA ALA A 170 10.74 -5.57 13.46
C ALA A 170 10.36 -5.01 12.07
N PHE A 171 10.90 -3.85 11.76
CA PHE A 171 10.75 -3.20 10.47
C PHE A 171 12.08 -2.53 10.14
N ASP A 172 12.76 -3.08 9.14
CA ASP A 172 14.02 -2.57 8.61
C ASP A 172 13.80 -1.72 7.35
#